data_1f9793951d94c53ca8a3943562ff473b
#
_entry.id   1f9793951d94c53ca8a3943562ff473b
#
_cell.length_a   1.000
_cell.length_b   1.000
_cell.length_c   1.000
_cell.angle_alpha   90.00
_cell.angle_beta   90.00
_cell.angle_gamma   90.00
#
_symmetry.space_group_name_H-M   'P 1'
#
loop_
_entity.id
_entity.type
_entity.pdbx_description
1 polymer ?
#
loop_
_entity_poly.entity_id
_entity_poly.type
_entity_poly.pdbx_seq_one_letter_code
_entity_poly.pdbx_strand_id
1 'polypeptide(L)'
;MLGLGLGSGREPLREILCLGAHSDDIEIGCGGTVLELVAANPGLRVTWVVFSGNTKREAEARRASRQFLRDAGATQVITRQQRDGFFPSQTTEIKEFFEQLKTTCSPDLIFTHYRDDRHQDHRTISDLTWNTFRNHLVLEYEIPKYDGDLATPNVFVPVGRRHAQRKVGVLLSAFKSQVGQHWFTPELFFGLMTLRGIECCAESGYAEAFHSRKAIMSVGRPRTQRGR
;
A
#
# COMPACT_ATOMS: atom_id res chain seq x y z
N MET A 1 -4.69 14.89 18.50
CA MET A 1 -5.42 14.70 17.22
C MET A 1 -6.54 13.68 17.43
N LEU A 2 -7.73 13.90 16.86
CA LEU A 2 -8.81 12.90 16.94
C LEU A 2 -8.50 11.76 15.95
N GLY A 3 -8.38 10.53 16.47
CA GLY A 3 -8.17 9.36 15.63
C GLY A 3 -9.48 8.88 14.99
N LEU A 4 -9.43 8.60 13.69
CA LEU A 4 -10.51 7.95 12.95
C LEU A 4 -10.16 6.48 12.82
N GLY A 5 -10.97 5.57 13.37
CA GLY A 5 -10.72 4.13 13.29
C GLY A 5 -11.28 3.52 12.00
N LEU A 6 -10.48 2.75 11.29
CA LEU A 6 -10.92 1.88 10.20
C LEU A 6 -11.28 0.51 10.76
N GLY A 7 -12.49 0.02 10.46
CA GLY A 7 -12.94 -1.29 10.93
C GLY A 7 -13.19 -1.36 12.45
N SER A 8 -13.22 -0.22 13.13
CA SER A 8 -13.57 -0.15 14.55
C SER A 8 -15.09 -0.21 14.72
N GLY A 9 -15.57 -1.18 15.48
CA GLY A 9 -16.99 -1.31 15.78
C GLY A 9 -17.65 -2.49 15.08
N ARG A 10 -18.89 -2.31 14.60
CA ARG A 10 -19.74 -3.39 14.09
C ARG A 10 -19.41 -3.93 12.70
N GLU A 11 -18.55 -3.22 11.95
CA GLU A 11 -18.16 -3.64 10.59
C GLU A 11 -16.63 -3.72 10.50
N PRO A 12 -16.06 -4.92 10.69
CA PRO A 12 -14.63 -5.13 10.50
C PRO A 12 -14.25 -4.89 9.02
N LEU A 13 -13.01 -4.48 8.79
CA LEU A 13 -12.44 -4.40 7.45
C LEU A 13 -12.36 -5.81 6.87
N ARG A 14 -12.93 -6.04 5.70
CA ARG A 14 -13.07 -7.37 5.09
C ARG A 14 -12.09 -7.64 3.96
N GLU A 15 -11.84 -6.61 3.15
CA GLU A 15 -11.00 -6.74 1.96
C GLU A 15 -10.19 -5.49 1.71
N ILE A 16 -8.90 -5.66 1.42
CA ILE A 16 -8.01 -4.59 0.96
C ILE A 16 -7.35 -4.97 -0.36
N LEU A 17 -7.08 -3.95 -1.18
CA LEU A 17 -6.34 -4.06 -2.43
C LEU A 17 -5.07 -3.22 -2.33
N CYS A 18 -3.92 -3.84 -2.55
CA CYS A 18 -2.62 -3.19 -2.58
C CYS A 18 -2.05 -3.24 -4.00
N LEU A 19 -1.69 -2.09 -4.55
CA LEU A 19 -1.24 -1.92 -5.93
C LEU A 19 0.15 -1.30 -5.96
N GLY A 20 1.15 -2.01 -6.48
CA GLY A 20 2.52 -1.53 -6.65
C GLY A 20 2.95 -1.61 -8.11
N ALA A 21 3.56 -0.55 -8.64
CA ALA A 21 4.15 -0.55 -9.97
C ALA A 21 5.30 -1.55 -10.04
N HIS A 22 6.16 -1.54 -9.04
CA HIS A 22 7.36 -2.38 -8.96
C HIS A 22 7.32 -3.34 -7.77
N SER A 23 8.30 -4.22 -7.71
CA SER A 23 8.27 -5.41 -6.83
C SER A 23 8.42 -5.14 -5.32
N ASP A 24 8.81 -3.95 -4.90
CA ASP A 24 9.06 -3.53 -3.51
C ASP A 24 8.21 -2.35 -3.04
N ASP A 25 7.43 -1.76 -3.94
CA ASP A 25 6.67 -0.54 -3.68
C ASP A 25 5.68 -0.68 -2.52
N ILE A 26 4.90 -1.74 -2.51
CA ILE A 26 3.85 -1.93 -1.49
C ILE A 26 4.49 -2.13 -0.11
N GLU A 27 5.56 -2.92 -0.06
CA GLU A 27 6.31 -3.16 1.17
C GLU A 27 6.93 -1.89 1.72
N ILE A 28 7.49 -1.05 0.84
CA ILE A 28 8.09 0.25 1.21
C ILE A 28 7.00 1.24 1.62
N GLY A 29 5.95 1.37 0.82
CA GLY A 29 4.94 2.42 0.98
C GLY A 29 3.95 2.18 2.11
N CYS A 30 3.47 0.92 2.25
CA CYS A 30 2.40 0.61 3.21
C CYS A 30 2.54 -0.73 3.95
N GLY A 31 3.72 -1.38 3.89
CA GLY A 31 3.92 -2.69 4.50
C GLY A 31 3.68 -2.73 6.00
N GLY A 32 4.07 -1.70 6.76
CA GLY A 32 3.79 -1.58 8.18
C GLY A 32 2.30 -1.50 8.47
N THR A 33 1.58 -0.69 7.72
CA THR A 33 0.12 -0.54 7.81
C THR A 33 -0.59 -1.86 7.48
N VAL A 34 -0.15 -2.58 6.45
CA VAL A 34 -0.72 -3.89 6.11
C VAL A 34 -0.53 -4.87 7.28
N LEU A 35 0.64 -4.88 7.93
CA LEU A 35 0.86 -5.72 9.11
C LEU A 35 -0.08 -5.37 10.26
N GLU A 36 -0.31 -4.08 10.52
CA GLU A 36 -1.28 -3.62 11.55
C GLU A 36 -2.70 -4.06 11.19
N LEU A 37 -3.12 -3.86 9.94
CA LEU A 37 -4.47 -4.21 9.49
C LEU A 37 -4.74 -5.72 9.55
N VAL A 38 -3.77 -6.53 9.14
CA VAL A 38 -3.87 -8.01 9.21
C VAL A 38 -3.97 -8.46 10.67
N ALA A 39 -3.16 -7.87 11.57
CA ALA A 39 -3.20 -8.21 12.99
C ALA A 39 -4.52 -7.79 13.67
N ALA A 40 -5.07 -6.64 13.28
CA ALA A 40 -6.31 -6.10 13.86
C ALA A 40 -7.59 -6.73 13.29
N ASN A 41 -7.54 -7.36 12.10
CA ASN A 41 -8.69 -7.90 11.41
C ASN A 41 -8.48 -9.38 11.04
N PRO A 42 -8.67 -10.33 11.97
CA PRO A 42 -8.62 -11.76 11.67
C PRO A 42 -9.65 -12.09 10.58
N GLY A 43 -9.21 -12.71 9.48
CA GLY A 43 -10.07 -12.97 8.34
C GLY A 43 -9.99 -11.93 7.20
N LEU A 44 -9.19 -10.89 7.35
CA LEU A 44 -8.96 -9.89 6.30
C LEU A 44 -8.47 -10.57 5.00
N ARG A 45 -9.18 -10.29 3.90
CA ARG A 45 -8.75 -10.68 2.56
C ARG A 45 -7.82 -9.61 1.98
N VAL A 46 -6.69 -10.03 1.43
CA VAL A 46 -5.72 -9.13 0.82
C VAL A 46 -5.45 -9.53 -0.62
N THR A 47 -5.77 -8.64 -1.55
CA THR A 47 -5.34 -8.72 -2.95
C THR A 47 -4.11 -7.84 -3.11
N TRP A 48 -2.99 -8.45 -3.53
CA TRP A 48 -1.67 -7.82 -3.65
C TRP A 48 -1.20 -7.90 -5.10
N VAL A 49 -1.11 -6.76 -5.78
CA VAL A 49 -0.80 -6.70 -7.21
C VAL A 49 0.49 -5.94 -7.44
N VAL A 50 1.42 -6.58 -8.14
CA VAL A 50 2.66 -5.98 -8.63
C VAL A 50 2.64 -5.98 -10.15
N PHE A 51 2.79 -4.82 -10.78
CA PHE A 51 2.62 -4.67 -12.22
C PHE A 51 3.89 -4.98 -13.02
N SER A 52 5.08 -4.74 -12.50
CA SER A 52 6.32 -5.05 -13.21
C SER A 52 7.30 -5.89 -12.39
N GLY A 53 8.08 -6.67 -13.10
CA GLY A 53 9.17 -7.44 -12.53
C GLY A 53 9.67 -8.50 -13.52
N ASN A 54 10.98 -8.66 -13.61
CA ASN A 54 11.54 -9.84 -14.22
C ASN A 54 11.40 -11.04 -13.28
N THR A 55 11.74 -12.23 -13.75
CA THR A 55 11.63 -13.49 -12.98
C THR A 55 12.23 -13.42 -11.57
N LYS A 56 13.38 -12.75 -11.41
CA LYS A 56 14.04 -12.59 -10.11
C LYS A 56 13.22 -11.66 -9.20
N ARG A 57 12.82 -10.49 -9.71
CA ARG A 57 12.04 -9.49 -8.98
C ARG A 57 10.65 -10.04 -8.61
N GLU A 58 10.02 -10.79 -9.51
CA GLU A 58 8.76 -11.48 -9.23
C GLU A 58 8.89 -12.48 -8.06
N ALA A 59 9.94 -13.28 -8.06
CA ALA A 59 10.21 -14.23 -6.99
C ALA A 59 10.46 -13.53 -5.65
N GLU A 60 11.12 -12.37 -5.66
CA GLU A 60 11.34 -11.52 -4.48
C GLU A 60 10.01 -10.95 -3.94
N ALA A 61 9.17 -10.38 -4.81
CA ALA A 61 7.85 -9.87 -4.45
C ALA A 61 6.94 -10.96 -3.85
N ARG A 62 6.90 -12.14 -4.48
CA ARG A 62 6.13 -13.28 -3.95
C ARG A 62 6.66 -13.80 -2.62
N ARG A 63 7.97 -13.70 -2.38
CA ARG A 63 8.58 -14.06 -1.09
C ARG A 63 8.22 -13.04 -0.01
N ALA A 64 8.31 -11.75 -0.34
CA ALA A 64 7.98 -10.66 0.56
C ALA A 64 6.50 -10.70 0.94
N SER A 65 5.61 -10.72 -0.05
CA SER A 65 4.15 -10.74 0.19
C SER A 65 3.72 -11.90 1.09
N ARG A 66 4.26 -13.12 0.91
CA ARG A 66 3.99 -14.25 1.82
C ARG A 66 4.39 -13.96 3.27
N GLN A 67 5.45 -13.19 3.49
CA GLN A 67 5.87 -12.85 4.85
C GLN A 67 4.97 -11.76 5.45
N PHE A 68 4.56 -10.76 4.66
CA PHE A 68 3.62 -9.73 5.13
C PHE A 68 2.23 -10.30 5.41
N LEU A 69 1.76 -11.21 4.58
CA LEU A 69 0.39 -11.72 4.56
C LEU A 69 0.20 -13.06 5.29
N ARG A 70 1.22 -13.53 6.01
CA ARG A 70 1.19 -14.87 6.68
C ARG A 70 -0.02 -15.06 7.58
N ASP A 71 -0.44 -13.99 8.25
CA ASP A 71 -1.49 -14.02 9.27
C ASP A 71 -2.85 -13.50 8.71
N ALA A 72 -2.95 -13.23 7.39
CA ALA A 72 -4.18 -12.81 6.73
C ALA A 72 -5.16 -13.98 6.54
N GLY A 73 -6.47 -13.67 6.52
CA GLY A 73 -7.51 -14.68 6.37
C GLY A 73 -7.55 -15.31 4.97
N ALA A 74 -7.32 -14.51 3.94
CA ALA A 74 -7.18 -14.99 2.56
C ALA A 74 -6.26 -14.06 1.76
N THR A 75 -5.50 -14.61 0.84
CA THR A 75 -4.51 -13.84 0.07
C THR A 75 -4.57 -14.18 -1.41
N GLN A 76 -4.52 -13.16 -2.24
CA GLN A 76 -4.32 -13.29 -3.68
C GLN A 76 -3.12 -12.42 -4.09
N VAL A 77 -2.04 -13.02 -4.54
CA VAL A 77 -0.83 -12.32 -5.00
C VAL A 77 -0.73 -12.46 -6.51
N ILE A 78 -0.85 -11.34 -7.20
CA ILE A 78 -0.81 -11.24 -8.66
C ILE A 78 0.43 -10.47 -9.06
N THR A 79 1.23 -11.04 -9.94
CA THR A 79 2.39 -10.38 -10.54
C THR A 79 2.16 -10.28 -12.04
N ARG A 80 2.44 -9.11 -12.60
CA ARG A 80 2.36 -8.80 -14.01
C ARG A 80 3.76 -8.58 -14.57
N GLN A 81 3.89 -8.46 -15.88
CA GLN A 81 5.18 -8.33 -16.57
C GLN A 81 5.23 -7.09 -17.46
N GLN A 82 4.58 -5.99 -17.03
CA GLN A 82 4.71 -4.72 -17.71
C GLN A 82 6.17 -4.27 -17.70
N ARG A 83 6.61 -3.67 -18.79
CA ARG A 83 7.98 -3.17 -18.92
C ARG A 83 8.19 -1.98 -17.98
N ASP A 84 9.10 -2.14 -17.03
CA ASP A 84 9.54 -1.13 -16.08
C ASP A 84 10.00 0.15 -16.82
N GLY A 85 9.58 1.32 -16.32
CA GLY A 85 9.84 2.63 -16.90
C GLY A 85 8.97 2.99 -18.11
N PHE A 86 8.03 2.13 -18.54
CA PHE A 86 7.26 2.32 -19.77
C PHE A 86 5.74 2.19 -19.61
N PHE A 87 5.20 2.28 -18.40
CA PHE A 87 3.75 2.13 -18.17
C PHE A 87 2.89 3.14 -18.93
N PRO A 88 3.30 4.41 -19.15
CA PRO A 88 2.53 5.32 -20.00
C PRO A 88 2.27 4.78 -21.42
N SER A 89 3.21 4.02 -22.00
CA SER A 89 3.03 3.40 -23.31
C SER A 89 2.23 2.09 -23.27
N GLN A 90 2.00 1.53 -22.08
CA GLN A 90 1.25 0.29 -21.84
C GLN A 90 -0.09 0.54 -21.13
N THR A 91 -0.54 1.79 -21.10
CA THR A 91 -1.72 2.20 -20.33
C THR A 91 -2.99 1.42 -20.70
N THR A 92 -3.20 1.08 -21.97
CA THR A 92 -4.36 0.31 -22.41
C THR A 92 -4.37 -1.07 -21.74
N GLU A 93 -3.28 -1.81 -21.84
CA GLU A 93 -3.15 -3.17 -21.27
C GLU A 93 -3.30 -3.15 -19.74
N ILE A 94 -2.68 -2.17 -19.08
CA ILE A 94 -2.80 -1.99 -17.63
C ILE A 94 -4.25 -1.65 -17.27
N LYS A 95 -4.93 -0.77 -18.04
CA LYS A 95 -6.32 -0.40 -17.82
C LYS A 95 -7.28 -1.59 -17.98
N GLU A 96 -7.10 -2.42 -18.98
CA GLU A 96 -7.89 -3.64 -19.17
C GLU A 96 -7.77 -4.57 -17.94
N PHE A 97 -6.58 -4.69 -17.38
CA PHE A 97 -6.38 -5.44 -16.14
C PHE A 97 -7.09 -4.80 -14.94
N PHE A 98 -7.08 -3.48 -14.82
CA PHE A 98 -7.85 -2.78 -13.78
C PHE A 98 -9.36 -3.04 -13.89
N GLU A 99 -9.91 -3.09 -15.12
CA GLU A 99 -11.33 -3.44 -15.31
C GLU A 99 -11.61 -4.91 -14.89
N GLN A 100 -10.69 -5.83 -15.13
CA GLN A 100 -10.79 -7.21 -14.61
C GLN A 100 -10.75 -7.23 -13.07
N LEU A 101 -9.81 -6.51 -12.44
CA LEU A 101 -9.75 -6.40 -10.98
C LEU A 101 -11.07 -5.91 -10.39
N LYS A 102 -11.68 -4.90 -11.00
CA LYS A 102 -12.96 -4.33 -10.56
C LYS A 102 -14.11 -5.36 -10.53
N THR A 103 -14.04 -6.40 -11.35
CA THR A 103 -15.06 -7.47 -11.36
C THR A 103 -14.75 -8.60 -10.38
N THR A 104 -13.51 -8.71 -9.92
CA THR A 104 -13.03 -9.84 -9.10
C THR A 104 -12.82 -9.49 -7.63
N CYS A 105 -12.74 -8.21 -7.27
CA CYS A 105 -12.58 -7.75 -5.91
C CYS A 105 -13.50 -6.56 -5.58
N SER A 106 -13.86 -6.44 -4.30
CA SER A 106 -14.68 -5.32 -3.78
C SER A 106 -14.05 -4.78 -2.50
N PRO A 107 -12.87 -4.11 -2.62
CA PRO A 107 -12.10 -3.72 -1.46
C PRO A 107 -12.77 -2.60 -0.67
N ASP A 108 -12.73 -2.72 0.66
CA ASP A 108 -13.14 -1.65 1.57
C ASP A 108 -12.08 -0.52 1.59
N LEU A 109 -10.82 -0.86 1.31
CA LEU A 109 -9.67 0.06 1.29
C LEU A 109 -8.69 -0.33 0.18
N ILE A 110 -8.16 0.68 -0.52
CA ILE A 110 -7.18 0.51 -1.58
C ILE A 110 -5.92 1.30 -1.22
N PHE A 111 -4.76 0.66 -1.34
CA PHE A 111 -3.46 1.32 -1.31
C PHE A 111 -2.89 1.42 -2.72
N THR A 112 -2.43 2.60 -3.09
CA THR A 112 -1.82 2.89 -4.39
C THR A 112 -0.73 3.95 -4.25
N HIS A 113 -0.02 4.25 -5.33
CA HIS A 113 0.99 5.30 -5.35
C HIS A 113 0.40 6.70 -5.19
N TYR A 114 1.22 7.61 -4.67
CA TYR A 114 0.89 9.02 -4.63
C TYR A 114 0.78 9.60 -6.05
N ARG A 115 -0.25 10.39 -6.29
CA ARG A 115 -0.59 10.94 -7.63
C ARG A 115 0.47 11.85 -8.21
N ASP A 116 1.18 12.59 -7.35
CA ASP A 116 2.20 13.57 -7.77
C ASP A 116 3.62 13.01 -7.62
N ASP A 117 3.75 11.69 -7.41
CA ASP A 117 5.00 10.95 -7.49
C ASP A 117 5.65 11.19 -8.86
N ARG A 118 6.96 11.45 -8.88
CA ARG A 118 7.66 11.80 -10.14
C ARG A 118 7.98 10.62 -11.03
N HIS A 119 7.90 9.40 -10.53
CA HIS A 119 8.03 8.21 -11.36
C HIS A 119 6.76 8.01 -12.22
N GLN A 120 6.92 7.98 -13.55
CA GLN A 120 5.77 7.88 -14.48
C GLN A 120 4.94 6.61 -14.29
N ASP A 121 5.57 5.48 -13.92
CA ASP A 121 4.87 4.22 -13.71
C ASP A 121 3.97 4.31 -12.45
N HIS A 122 4.47 4.95 -11.38
CA HIS A 122 3.71 5.21 -10.16
C HIS A 122 2.47 6.06 -10.46
N ARG A 123 2.63 7.16 -11.19
CA ARG A 123 1.50 8.01 -11.61
C ARG A 123 0.49 7.24 -12.44
N THR A 124 0.95 6.41 -13.38
CA THR A 124 0.05 5.61 -14.22
C THR A 124 -0.82 4.69 -13.37
N ILE A 125 -0.23 3.98 -12.38
CA ILE A 125 -1.00 3.12 -11.46
C ILE A 125 -1.96 3.96 -10.60
N SER A 126 -1.51 5.09 -10.07
CA SER A 126 -2.37 5.99 -9.28
C SER A 126 -3.56 6.47 -10.09
N ASP A 127 -3.35 6.97 -11.31
CA ASP A 127 -4.41 7.50 -12.17
C ASP A 127 -5.43 6.42 -12.55
N LEU A 128 -4.96 5.24 -12.91
CA LEU A 128 -5.83 4.12 -13.25
C LEU A 128 -6.60 3.59 -12.04
N THR A 129 -6.01 3.64 -10.85
CA THR A 129 -6.72 3.32 -9.60
C THR A 129 -7.94 4.24 -9.41
N TRP A 130 -7.74 5.55 -9.49
CA TRP A 130 -8.81 6.54 -9.33
C TRP A 130 -9.85 6.49 -10.45
N ASN A 131 -9.42 6.19 -11.67
CA ASN A 131 -10.32 6.03 -12.81
C ASN A 131 -11.22 4.79 -12.67
N THR A 132 -10.76 3.76 -11.99
CA THR A 132 -11.46 2.48 -11.87
C THR A 132 -12.29 2.39 -10.59
N PHE A 133 -11.72 2.76 -9.44
CA PHE A 133 -12.31 2.59 -8.11
C PHE A 133 -12.86 3.91 -7.55
N ARG A 134 -13.80 4.55 -8.28
CA ARG A 134 -14.30 5.91 -7.98
C ARG A 134 -15.06 6.06 -6.67
N ASN A 135 -15.62 4.98 -6.13
CA ASN A 135 -16.43 4.99 -4.90
C ASN A 135 -15.79 4.17 -3.77
N HIS A 136 -14.46 4.20 -3.67
CA HIS A 136 -13.71 3.49 -2.65
C HIS A 136 -12.89 4.46 -1.79
N LEU A 137 -12.54 4.04 -0.59
CA LEU A 137 -11.50 4.72 0.19
C LEU A 137 -10.14 4.32 -0.41
N VAL A 138 -9.40 5.33 -0.88
CA VAL A 138 -8.07 5.14 -1.47
C VAL A 138 -7.06 5.92 -0.65
N LEU A 139 -6.01 5.24 -0.23
CA LEU A 139 -4.84 5.81 0.45
C LEU A 139 -3.64 5.69 -0.49
N GLU A 140 -3.06 6.84 -0.83
CA GLU A 140 -1.89 6.93 -1.69
C GLU A 140 -0.64 6.99 -0.82
N TYR A 141 0.25 6.00 -0.95
CA TYR A 141 1.46 5.88 -0.17
C TYR A 141 2.66 6.59 -0.82
N GLU A 142 3.64 6.91 0.01
CA GLU A 142 4.90 7.54 -0.38
C GLU A 142 5.97 6.49 -0.69
N ILE A 143 6.79 6.76 -1.71
CA ILE A 143 8.01 5.98 -2.00
C ILE A 143 9.23 6.91 -1.95
N PRO A 144 10.13 6.76 -0.96
CA PRO A 144 11.37 7.52 -0.93
C PRO A 144 12.30 7.06 -2.05
N LYS A 145 12.76 7.99 -2.86
CA LYS A 145 13.61 7.77 -4.03
C LYS A 145 14.41 9.03 -4.38
N TYR A 146 15.10 9.05 -5.52
CA TYR A 146 15.98 10.14 -5.95
C TYR A 146 15.27 11.46 -6.29
N ASP A 147 13.98 11.42 -6.59
CA ASP A 147 13.26 12.55 -7.20
C ASP A 147 12.95 13.69 -6.22
N GLY A 148 13.15 13.48 -4.92
CA GLY A 148 12.89 14.51 -3.90
C GLY A 148 11.43 14.96 -3.84
N ASP A 149 10.51 14.05 -4.08
CA ASP A 149 9.08 14.28 -4.29
C ASP A 149 8.21 13.85 -3.11
N LEU A 150 8.79 13.61 -1.94
CA LEU A 150 8.03 13.44 -0.70
C LEU A 150 7.25 14.72 -0.41
N ALA A 151 5.95 14.57 -0.22
CA ALA A 151 5.03 15.68 0.00
C ALA A 151 4.55 15.75 1.46
N THR A 152 3.48 16.49 1.71
CA THR A 152 2.85 16.59 3.03
C THR A 152 1.63 15.68 3.08
N PRO A 153 1.74 14.46 3.62
CA PRO A 153 0.61 13.54 3.75
C PRO A 153 -0.40 14.03 4.79
N ASN A 154 -1.63 13.55 4.69
CA ASN A 154 -2.75 13.99 5.51
C ASN A 154 -3.44 12.85 6.28
N VAL A 155 -3.00 11.61 6.12
CA VAL A 155 -3.48 10.45 6.86
C VAL A 155 -2.26 9.69 7.40
N PHE A 156 -2.28 9.37 8.69
CA PHE A 156 -1.17 8.69 9.36
C PHE A 156 -1.68 7.42 10.02
N VAL A 157 -0.93 6.35 9.86
CA VAL A 157 -1.17 5.08 10.54
C VAL A 157 0.01 4.77 11.44
N PRO A 158 -0.14 4.88 12.77
CA PRO A 158 0.90 4.46 13.70
C PRO A 158 1.26 2.98 13.49
N VAL A 159 2.54 2.68 13.44
CA VAL A 159 3.07 1.32 13.26
C VAL A 159 3.79 0.90 14.53
N GLY A 160 3.39 -0.22 15.13
CA GLY A 160 4.04 -0.78 16.30
C GLY A 160 5.50 -1.15 16.02
N ARG A 161 6.39 -1.01 17.03
CA ARG A 161 7.84 -1.30 16.91
C ARG A 161 8.12 -2.66 16.28
N ARG A 162 7.37 -3.69 16.67
CA ARG A 162 7.49 -5.05 16.12
C ARG A 162 7.18 -5.09 14.62
N HIS A 163 6.13 -4.41 14.19
CA HIS A 163 5.76 -4.37 12.77
C HIS A 163 6.73 -3.51 11.95
N ALA A 164 7.22 -2.39 12.48
CA ALA A 164 8.26 -1.59 11.84
C ALA A 164 9.55 -2.41 11.63
N GLN A 165 10.01 -3.13 12.65
CA GLN A 165 11.17 -4.03 12.55
C GLN A 165 10.92 -5.18 11.57
N ARG A 166 9.72 -5.81 11.59
CA ARG A 166 9.34 -6.87 10.65
C ARG A 166 9.35 -6.35 9.21
N LYS A 167 8.75 -5.18 8.96
CA LYS A 167 8.77 -4.54 7.62
C LYS A 167 10.19 -4.42 7.10
N VAL A 168 11.06 -3.76 7.85
CA VAL A 168 12.45 -3.52 7.42
C VAL A 168 13.21 -4.83 7.26
N GLY A 169 13.05 -5.78 8.18
CA GLY A 169 13.67 -7.10 8.09
C GLY A 169 13.25 -7.89 6.84
N VAL A 170 11.96 -7.83 6.47
CA VAL A 170 11.47 -8.47 5.25
C VAL A 170 12.01 -7.77 4.00
N LEU A 171 12.01 -6.44 3.94
CA LEU A 171 12.60 -5.69 2.83
C LEU A 171 14.04 -6.14 2.57
N LEU A 172 14.91 -6.10 3.57
CA LEU A 172 16.32 -6.46 3.44
C LEU A 172 16.56 -7.95 3.13
N SER A 173 15.69 -8.84 3.62
CA SER A 173 15.85 -10.28 3.41
C SER A 173 15.25 -10.78 2.10
N ALA A 174 14.16 -10.18 1.63
CA ALA A 174 13.45 -10.63 0.43
C ALA A 174 14.01 -10.02 -0.85
N PHE A 175 14.36 -8.72 -0.86
CA PHE A 175 14.78 -7.99 -2.06
C PHE A 175 16.30 -7.94 -2.21
N LYS A 176 16.92 -9.11 -2.35
CA LYS A 176 18.38 -9.23 -2.51
C LYS A 176 18.93 -8.52 -3.75
N SER A 177 18.11 -8.32 -4.78
CA SER A 177 18.48 -7.57 -5.96
C SER A 177 18.66 -6.07 -5.71
N GLN A 178 18.10 -5.54 -4.61
CA GLN A 178 18.19 -4.14 -4.21
C GLN A 178 19.26 -3.88 -3.16
N VAL A 179 19.73 -4.92 -2.48
CA VAL A 179 20.84 -4.79 -1.51
C VAL A 179 22.10 -4.31 -2.24
N GLY A 180 22.65 -3.19 -1.75
CA GLY A 180 23.80 -2.51 -2.37
C GLY A 180 23.43 -1.24 -3.13
N GLN A 181 22.15 -1.00 -3.41
CA GLN A 181 21.70 0.33 -3.83
C GLN A 181 21.78 1.28 -2.63
N HIS A 182 22.35 2.47 -2.81
CA HIS A 182 22.62 3.38 -1.70
C HIS A 182 21.34 3.90 -1.00
N TRP A 183 20.20 3.85 -1.65
CA TRP A 183 18.89 4.22 -1.08
C TRP A 183 18.20 3.05 -0.37
N PHE A 184 18.57 1.79 -0.65
CA PHE A 184 17.91 0.62 -0.08
C PHE A 184 18.54 0.23 1.27
N THR A 185 18.34 1.05 2.28
CA THR A 185 18.95 0.91 3.59
C THR A 185 17.93 0.89 4.71
N PRO A 186 18.23 0.21 5.84
CA PRO A 186 17.35 0.25 7.00
C PRO A 186 17.17 1.67 7.55
N GLU A 187 18.21 2.51 7.47
CA GLU A 187 18.18 3.90 7.92
C GLU A 187 17.13 4.72 7.17
N LEU A 188 17.01 4.54 5.85
CA LEU A 188 15.99 5.22 5.06
C LEU A 188 14.59 4.79 5.49
N PHE A 189 14.34 3.47 5.60
CA PHE A 189 13.01 2.97 5.92
C PHE A 189 12.59 3.31 7.35
N PHE A 190 13.47 3.16 8.33
CA PHE A 190 13.18 3.61 9.70
C PHE A 190 13.08 5.12 9.80
N GLY A 191 13.94 5.87 9.08
CA GLY A 191 13.97 7.32 9.09
C GLY A 191 12.65 7.92 8.62
N LEU A 192 12.09 7.43 7.50
CA LEU A 192 10.79 7.89 7.01
C LEU A 192 9.67 7.56 8.01
N MET A 193 9.60 6.33 8.53
CA MET A 193 8.61 5.96 9.54
C MET A 193 8.75 6.78 10.83
N THR A 194 9.98 7.15 11.23
CA THR A 194 10.24 7.98 12.41
C THR A 194 9.75 9.40 12.16
N LEU A 195 10.05 9.98 10.99
CA LEU A 195 9.57 11.31 10.61
C LEU A 195 8.04 11.38 10.69
N ARG A 196 7.35 10.41 10.09
CA ARG A 196 5.88 10.34 10.10
C ARG A 196 5.31 10.03 11.49
N GLY A 197 6.06 9.27 12.29
CA GLY A 197 5.72 9.00 13.69
C GLY A 197 5.73 10.26 14.57
N ILE A 198 6.72 11.15 14.35
CA ILE A 198 6.80 12.45 15.04
C ILE A 198 5.61 13.34 14.64
N GLU A 199 5.30 13.42 13.35
CA GLU A 199 4.21 14.28 12.83
C GLU A 199 2.84 13.91 13.40
N CYS A 200 2.58 12.64 13.68
CA CYS A 200 1.31 12.18 14.24
C CYS A 200 1.36 11.86 15.74
N CYS A 201 2.48 12.10 16.42
CA CYS A 201 2.70 11.77 17.83
C CYS A 201 2.48 10.27 18.13
N ALA A 202 2.98 9.38 17.27
CA ALA A 202 2.84 7.95 17.46
C ALA A 202 3.60 7.47 18.71
N GLU A 203 2.94 6.76 19.64
CA GLU A 203 3.57 6.21 20.86
C GLU A 203 4.72 5.27 20.57
N SER A 204 4.66 4.49 19.50
CA SER A 204 5.72 3.62 19.03
C SER A 204 6.96 4.36 18.53
N GLY A 205 6.79 5.64 18.14
CA GLY A 205 7.76 6.46 17.42
C GLY A 205 7.75 6.22 15.91
N TYR A 206 6.87 5.34 15.37
CA TYR A 206 6.79 5.02 13.96
C TYR A 206 5.39 5.17 13.41
N ALA A 207 5.29 5.69 12.20
CA ALA A 207 4.06 5.68 11.41
C ALA A 207 4.37 5.55 9.92
N GLU A 208 3.42 5.07 9.16
CA GLU A 208 3.36 5.28 7.71
C GLU A 208 2.35 6.37 7.42
N ALA A 209 2.56 7.11 6.34
CA ALA A 209 1.70 8.22 5.99
C ALA A 209 1.22 8.14 4.55
N PHE A 210 0.03 8.69 4.34
CA PHE A 210 -0.72 8.57 3.12
C PHE A 210 -1.34 9.90 2.73
N HIS A 211 -1.66 10.02 1.45
CA HIS A 211 -2.52 11.07 0.93
C HIS A 211 -3.93 10.49 0.67
N SER A 212 -4.95 11.12 1.23
CA SER A 212 -6.35 10.82 0.91
C SER A 212 -6.98 12.02 0.22
N ARG A 213 -7.52 11.81 -0.99
CA ARG A 213 -8.19 12.89 -1.76
C ARG A 213 -9.59 13.15 -1.25
N LYS A 214 -10.27 12.12 -0.77
CA LYS A 214 -11.64 12.19 -0.27
C LYS A 214 -11.91 11.07 0.73
N ALA A 215 -12.67 11.38 1.75
CA ALA A 215 -13.19 10.44 2.71
C ALA A 215 -14.62 10.82 3.09
N ILE A 216 -15.42 9.85 3.49
CA ILE A 216 -16.74 10.10 4.06
C ILE A 216 -16.63 9.98 5.57
N MET A 217 -17.00 11.03 6.26
CA MET A 217 -17.11 11.03 7.71
C MET A 217 -18.58 10.89 8.11
N SER A 218 -18.92 9.83 8.82
CA SER A 218 -20.26 9.62 9.34
C SER A 218 -20.38 10.22 10.74
N VAL A 219 -21.38 11.09 10.93
CA VAL A 219 -21.73 11.64 12.23
C VAL A 219 -22.91 10.86 12.80
N GLY A 220 -22.68 10.15 13.91
CA GLY A 220 -23.70 9.29 14.52
C GLY A 220 -23.61 7.82 14.09
N ARG A 221 -24.68 7.03 14.29
CA ARG A 221 -24.69 5.60 13.91
C ARG A 221 -24.55 5.46 12.38
N PRO A 222 -23.67 4.60 11.86
CA PRO A 222 -23.57 4.36 10.44
C PRO A 222 -24.94 3.91 9.91
N ARG A 223 -25.45 4.60 8.89
CA ARG A 223 -26.61 4.12 8.14
C ARG A 223 -26.14 2.90 7.34
N THR A 224 -26.74 1.74 7.60
CA THR A 224 -26.60 0.58 6.72
C THR A 224 -27.04 1.02 5.33
N GLN A 225 -26.09 1.17 4.41
CA GLN A 225 -26.43 1.29 2.99
C GLN A 225 -26.98 -0.08 2.58
N ARG A 226 -28.32 -0.20 2.56
CA ARG A 226 -28.99 -1.32 1.87
C ARG A 226 -28.63 -1.20 0.40
N GLY A 227 -28.20 -2.30 -0.18
CA GLY A 227 -27.65 -2.48 -1.49
C GLY A 227 -28.29 -1.68 -2.64
N ARG A 228 -27.41 -1.32 -3.58
CA ARG A 228 -27.76 -1.16 -4.99
C ARG A 228 -26.90 -2.13 -5.80
#